data_79d7ef254b2be4b6a40a29445f4a1afa
#
_entry.id   79d7ef254b2be4b6a40a29445f4a1afa
#
_cell.length_a   1.000
_cell.length_b   1.000
_cell.length_c   1.000
_cell.angle_alpha   90.00
_cell.angle_beta   90.00
_cell.angle_gamma   90.00
#
_symmetry.space_group_name_H-M   'P 1'
#
loop_
_entity.id
_entity.type
_entity.pdbx_description
1 polymer ?
#
loop_
_entity_poly.entity_id
_entity_poly.type
_entity_poly.pdbx_seq_one_letter_code
_entity_poly.pdbx_strand_id
1 'polypeptide(L)'
;MIKQLKPAVALLAGLLFFAGCGRTATDAEENSDEIIEPNLLYGIPADNYRLEQQIIDRGETLGQILNRYGVSAAQIDQLDKASKDVFPLRNIRAGRSYTAFIHEDSLNAPHLDYLVYEQSISQYVVFGLADDSISVTKGEKEYEIRRQKKTATIDSSLWEAIVGAGMPCLLYTSD
;
A
#
# COMPACT_ATOMS: atom_id res chain seq x y z
N MET A 1 -61.07 -37.85 -10.27
CA MET A 1 -62.46 -37.40 -10.39
C MET A 1 -62.43 -35.91 -10.60
N ILE A 2 -62.53 -35.46 -11.90
CA ILE A 2 -63.77 -34.87 -12.44
C ILE A 2 -64.06 -33.54 -11.70
N LYS A 3 -64.04 -32.36 -12.29
CA LYS A 3 -64.61 -31.88 -13.55
C LYS A 3 -64.10 -30.49 -13.91
N GLN A 4 -63.84 -30.32 -15.20
CA GLN A 4 -63.93 -29.15 -16.02
C GLN A 4 -65.11 -28.22 -15.71
N LEU A 5 -64.96 -26.93 -15.95
CA LEU A 5 -65.91 -26.19 -16.78
C LEU A 5 -65.38 -24.80 -17.15
N LYS A 6 -65.11 -24.58 -18.45
CA LYS A 6 -65.29 -23.32 -19.16
C LYS A 6 -66.76 -23.19 -19.52
N PRO A 7 -67.31 -22.05 -19.96
CA PRO A 7 -66.86 -21.10 -20.98
C PRO A 7 -67.34 -19.63 -20.77
N ALA A 8 -66.74 -18.71 -21.44
CA ALA A 8 -67.09 -18.03 -22.71
C ALA A 8 -67.78 -16.64 -22.60
N VAL A 9 -67.22 -15.73 -23.38
CA VAL A 9 -67.83 -14.75 -24.32
C VAL A 9 -68.34 -13.40 -23.77
N ALA A 10 -67.78 -12.32 -24.21
CA ALA A 10 -68.20 -11.29 -25.19
C ALA A 10 -67.49 -9.95 -24.94
N LEU A 11 -66.67 -9.51 -25.82
CA LEU A 11 -66.85 -8.46 -26.82
C LEU A 11 -67.58 -7.18 -26.34
N LEU A 12 -66.85 -6.05 -26.27
CA LEU A 12 -67.24 -4.82 -27.00
C LEU A 12 -66.10 -3.78 -27.02
N ALA A 13 -65.99 -3.20 -28.19
CA ALA A 13 -65.07 -2.21 -28.65
C ALA A 13 -65.15 -0.85 -27.94
N GLY A 14 -64.05 -0.15 -27.90
CA GLY A 14 -63.95 1.26 -27.52
C GLY A 14 -62.61 1.85 -27.91
N LEU A 15 -62.52 2.30 -29.17
CA LEU A 15 -61.47 3.16 -29.67
C LEU A 15 -61.48 4.48 -28.91
N LEU A 16 -60.38 4.91 -28.35
CA LEU A 16 -60.04 6.33 -28.25
C LEU A 16 -58.52 6.49 -28.25
N PHE A 17 -58.06 7.13 -29.29
CA PHE A 17 -56.70 7.67 -29.48
C PHE A 17 -56.38 8.66 -28.39
N PHE A 18 -55.25 8.46 -27.72
CA PHE A 18 -54.49 9.57 -27.16
C PHE A 18 -53.03 9.37 -27.52
N ALA A 19 -52.57 10.16 -28.46
CA ALA A 19 -51.18 10.40 -28.71
C ALA A 19 -50.59 11.16 -27.52
N GLY A 20 -49.74 10.48 -26.75
CA GLY A 20 -48.90 11.04 -25.68
C GLY A 20 -47.46 10.62 -25.90
N CYS A 21 -46.66 11.46 -26.58
CA CYS A 21 -45.23 11.35 -26.55
C CYS A 21 -44.72 11.52 -25.11
N GLY A 22 -44.50 10.43 -24.42
CA GLY A 22 -43.71 10.39 -23.20
C GLY A 22 -42.42 9.67 -23.53
N ARG A 23 -41.35 10.43 -23.72
CA ARG A 23 -39.98 9.89 -23.66
C ARG A 23 -39.75 9.42 -22.24
N THR A 24 -39.91 8.15 -22.00
CA THR A 24 -39.28 7.52 -20.85
C THR A 24 -37.78 7.43 -21.15
N ALA A 25 -37.02 8.39 -20.60
CA ALA A 25 -35.61 8.21 -20.43
C ALA A 25 -35.45 7.00 -19.49
N THR A 26 -35.07 5.89 -20.05
CA THR A 26 -34.54 4.78 -19.31
C THR A 26 -33.17 5.26 -18.85
N ASP A 27 -33.09 5.75 -17.61
CA ASP A 27 -31.84 5.87 -16.94
C ASP A 27 -31.29 4.45 -16.83
N ALA A 28 -30.48 4.07 -17.79
CA ALA A 28 -29.53 3.00 -17.63
C ALA A 28 -28.59 3.51 -16.55
N GLU A 29 -28.77 3.07 -15.32
CA GLU A 29 -27.73 3.08 -14.32
C GLU A 29 -26.58 2.27 -14.93
N GLU A 30 -25.66 2.99 -15.54
CA GLU A 30 -24.33 2.50 -15.88
C GLU A 30 -23.64 2.24 -14.55
N ASN A 31 -23.86 1.03 -14.05
CA ASN A 31 -23.10 0.49 -12.93
C ASN A 31 -21.67 0.32 -13.45
N SER A 32 -20.93 1.42 -13.46
CA SER A 32 -19.50 1.37 -13.58
C SER A 32 -19.03 0.67 -12.31
N ASP A 33 -18.74 -0.63 -12.41
CA ASP A 33 -17.88 -1.32 -11.48
C ASP A 33 -16.58 -0.52 -11.48
N GLU A 34 -16.50 0.42 -10.54
CA GLU A 34 -15.27 1.13 -10.23
C GLU A 34 -14.30 0.06 -9.75
N ILE A 35 -13.40 -0.35 -10.65
CA ILE A 35 -12.32 -1.27 -10.31
C ILE A 35 -11.46 -0.49 -9.31
N ILE A 36 -11.72 -0.68 -8.01
CA ILE A 36 -10.91 -0.15 -6.93
C ILE A 36 -9.56 -0.85 -7.05
N GLU A 37 -8.60 -0.19 -7.70
CA GLU A 37 -7.23 -0.69 -7.72
C GLU A 37 -6.74 -0.77 -6.27
N PRO A 38 -6.23 -1.92 -5.82
CA PRO A 38 -5.75 -2.06 -4.45
C PRO A 38 -4.59 -1.08 -4.22
N ASN A 39 -4.63 -0.40 -3.09
CA ASN A 39 -3.55 0.49 -2.67
C ASN A 39 -2.30 -0.35 -2.35
N LEU A 40 -1.40 -0.47 -3.33
CA LEU A 40 -0.17 -1.24 -3.18
C LEU A 40 0.94 -0.40 -2.54
N LEU A 41 1.38 -0.79 -1.37
CA LEU A 41 2.56 -0.23 -0.72
C LEU A 41 3.67 -1.29 -0.69
N TYR A 42 4.79 -1.03 -1.33
CA TYR A 42 5.90 -1.99 -1.53
C TYR A 42 5.49 -3.28 -2.26
N GLY A 43 4.43 -3.21 -3.09
CA GLY A 43 3.86 -4.37 -3.78
C GLY A 43 2.92 -5.23 -2.91
N ILE A 44 2.59 -4.78 -1.69
CA ILE A 44 1.69 -5.45 -0.74
C ILE A 44 0.37 -4.66 -0.70
N PRO A 45 -0.81 -5.32 -0.78
CA PRO A 45 -2.11 -4.66 -0.64
C PRO A 45 -2.27 -4.07 0.78
N ALA A 46 -2.07 -2.77 0.92
CA ALA A 46 -2.03 -2.09 2.23
C ALA A 46 -3.38 -2.08 2.96
N ASP A 47 -4.49 -2.16 2.21
CA ASP A 47 -5.86 -2.05 2.74
C ASP A 47 -6.22 -3.16 3.75
N ASN A 48 -5.48 -4.27 3.72
CA ASN A 48 -5.73 -5.43 4.58
C ASN A 48 -4.93 -5.42 5.89
N TYR A 49 -4.12 -4.37 6.11
CA TYR A 49 -3.16 -4.34 7.21
C TYR A 49 -3.23 -3.06 8.02
N ARG A 50 -2.99 -3.20 9.32
CA ARG A 50 -2.60 -2.05 10.13
C ARG A 50 -1.11 -1.80 9.94
N LEU A 51 -0.78 -0.59 9.51
CA LEU A 51 0.59 -0.19 9.20
C LEU A 51 1.22 0.56 10.38
N GLU A 52 2.41 0.14 10.79
CA GLU A 52 3.23 0.85 11.77
C GLU A 52 4.58 1.18 11.16
N GLN A 53 4.86 2.47 11.00
CA GLN A 53 6.17 2.94 10.54
C GLN A 53 6.99 3.46 11.72
N GLN A 54 8.22 2.98 11.85
CA GLN A 54 9.14 3.38 12.90
C GLN A 54 10.57 3.54 12.37
N ILE A 55 11.43 4.14 13.18
CA ILE A 55 12.86 4.32 12.87
C ILE A 55 13.64 3.37 13.76
N ILE A 56 14.65 2.71 13.19
CA ILE A 56 15.53 1.78 13.92
C ILE A 56 16.44 2.56 14.87
N ASP A 57 16.42 2.20 16.14
CA ASP A 57 17.24 2.81 17.17
C ASP A 57 18.69 2.35 17.11
N ARG A 58 19.58 3.13 17.74
CA ARG A 58 21.00 2.78 17.83
C ARG A 58 21.20 1.51 18.66
N GLY A 59 21.81 0.49 18.05
CA GLY A 59 22.06 -0.80 18.69
C GLY A 59 20.88 -1.78 18.62
N GLU A 60 19.77 -1.38 18.03
CA GLU A 60 18.63 -2.26 17.81
C GLU A 60 18.91 -3.27 16.69
N THR A 61 18.49 -4.50 16.88
CA THR A 61 18.63 -5.59 15.91
C THR A 61 17.29 -5.95 15.30
N LEU A 62 17.29 -6.50 14.08
CA LEU A 62 16.06 -6.95 13.44
C LEU A 62 15.34 -8.02 14.27
N GLY A 63 16.08 -8.91 14.91
CA GLY A 63 15.51 -9.92 15.81
C GLY A 63 14.76 -9.31 16.99
N GLN A 64 15.26 -8.22 17.59
CA GLN A 64 14.55 -7.49 18.66
C GLN A 64 13.28 -6.82 18.13
N ILE A 65 13.34 -6.22 16.94
CA ILE A 65 12.16 -5.62 16.29
C ILE A 65 11.10 -6.70 16.06
N LEU A 66 11.45 -7.81 15.41
CA LEU A 66 10.54 -8.91 15.11
C LEU A 66 9.93 -9.52 16.39
N ASN A 67 10.73 -9.70 17.43
CA ASN A 67 10.26 -10.24 18.72
C ASN A 67 9.23 -9.31 19.40
N ARG A 68 9.33 -7.99 19.21
CA ARG A 68 8.34 -6.99 19.68
C ARG A 68 6.96 -7.21 19.06
N TYR A 69 6.92 -7.67 17.81
CA TYR A 69 5.69 -8.04 17.09
C TYR A 69 5.29 -9.51 17.31
N GLY A 70 5.87 -10.21 18.26
CA GLY A 70 5.49 -11.57 18.62
C GLY A 70 6.05 -12.67 17.72
N VAL A 71 6.98 -12.34 16.81
CA VAL A 71 7.65 -13.34 15.96
C VAL A 71 8.55 -14.23 16.83
N SER A 72 8.37 -15.54 16.73
CA SER A 72 9.08 -16.52 17.54
C SER A 72 10.57 -16.62 17.18
N ALA A 73 11.41 -17.06 18.12
CA ALA A 73 12.83 -17.27 17.88
C ALA A 73 13.09 -18.28 16.75
N ALA A 74 12.23 -19.27 16.59
CA ALA A 74 12.33 -20.26 15.51
C ALA A 74 12.09 -19.63 14.12
N GLN A 75 11.10 -18.76 14.01
CA GLN A 75 10.82 -18.01 12.78
C GLN A 75 11.94 -17.02 12.45
N ILE A 76 12.51 -16.35 13.46
CA ILE A 76 13.66 -15.45 13.28
C ILE A 76 14.89 -16.22 12.79
N ASP A 77 15.16 -17.42 13.30
CA ASP A 77 16.25 -18.28 12.82
C ASP A 77 16.04 -18.75 11.38
N GLN A 78 14.81 -19.08 11.02
CA GLN A 78 14.46 -19.43 9.63
C GLN A 78 14.61 -18.22 8.71
N LEU A 79 14.18 -17.04 9.16
CA LEU A 79 14.33 -15.79 8.41
C LEU A 79 15.81 -15.42 8.21
N ASP A 80 16.65 -15.60 9.24
CA ASP A 80 18.10 -15.37 9.12
C ASP A 80 18.72 -16.28 8.07
N LYS A 81 18.31 -17.55 8.04
CA LYS A 81 18.77 -18.50 7.02
C LYS A 81 18.31 -18.11 5.60
N ALA A 82 17.05 -17.74 5.42
CA ALA A 82 16.48 -17.35 4.15
C ALA A 82 17.05 -16.01 3.62
N SER A 83 17.45 -15.13 4.53
CA SER A 83 17.92 -13.78 4.19
C SER A 83 19.37 -13.73 3.72
N LYS A 84 20.20 -14.75 3.97
CA LYS A 84 21.66 -14.72 3.78
C LYS A 84 22.11 -14.28 2.39
N ASP A 85 21.44 -14.78 1.36
CA ASP A 85 21.81 -14.52 -0.04
C ASP A 85 21.17 -13.24 -0.58
N VAL A 86 20.09 -12.75 0.06
CA VAL A 86 19.37 -11.56 -0.36
C VAL A 86 19.80 -10.34 0.45
N PHE A 87 19.54 -10.37 1.75
CA PHE A 87 19.89 -9.30 2.68
C PHE A 87 20.05 -9.84 4.09
N PRO A 88 21.29 -10.07 4.58
CA PRO A 88 21.54 -10.56 5.93
C PRO A 88 20.92 -9.67 7.00
N LEU A 89 20.24 -10.24 8.00
CA LEU A 89 19.49 -9.51 9.04
C LEU A 89 20.37 -8.51 9.82
N ARG A 90 21.65 -8.80 9.94
CA ARG A 90 22.64 -7.93 10.61
C ARG A 90 22.97 -6.64 9.86
N ASN A 91 22.54 -6.51 8.59
CA ASN A 91 22.88 -5.37 7.74
C ASN A 91 21.90 -4.20 7.90
N ILE A 92 20.92 -4.30 8.80
CA ILE A 92 20.07 -3.15 9.15
C ILE A 92 20.92 -2.05 9.80
N ARG A 93 20.48 -0.81 9.63
CA ARG A 93 21.21 0.36 10.14
C ARG A 93 20.29 1.24 10.97
N ALA A 94 20.79 1.71 12.10
CA ALA A 94 20.13 2.73 12.90
C ALA A 94 19.84 4.00 12.07
N GLY A 95 18.73 4.65 12.37
CA GLY A 95 18.27 5.84 11.65
C GLY A 95 17.53 5.55 10.33
N ARG A 96 17.43 4.29 9.93
CA ARG A 96 16.59 3.87 8.80
C ARG A 96 15.19 3.53 9.28
N SER A 97 14.21 3.73 8.41
CA SER A 97 12.81 3.38 8.70
C SER A 97 12.49 1.93 8.35
N TYR A 98 11.51 1.41 9.06
CA TYR A 98 10.83 0.18 8.69
C TYR A 98 9.32 0.36 8.83
N THR A 99 8.56 -0.43 8.07
CA THR A 99 7.11 -0.49 8.12
C THR A 99 6.67 -1.92 8.44
N ALA A 100 5.92 -2.09 9.51
CA ALA A 100 5.30 -3.35 9.88
C ALA A 100 3.89 -3.41 9.32
N PHE A 101 3.56 -4.51 8.65
CA PHE A 101 2.23 -4.84 8.13
C PHE A 101 1.62 -5.88 9.06
N ILE A 102 0.69 -5.45 9.90
CA ILE A 102 0.07 -6.25 10.94
C ILE A 102 -1.31 -6.66 10.47
N HIS A 103 -1.52 -7.95 10.36
CA HIS A 103 -2.83 -8.51 10.06
C HIS A 103 -3.70 -8.48 11.32
N GLU A 104 -4.90 -7.92 11.19
CA GLU A 104 -5.90 -7.88 12.25
C GLU A 104 -7.13 -8.69 11.80
N ASP A 105 -7.26 -9.89 12.31
CA ASP A 105 -8.44 -10.71 12.11
C ASP A 105 -9.28 -10.71 13.39
N SER A 106 -10.60 -10.63 13.23
CA SER A 106 -11.55 -10.64 14.36
C SER A 106 -11.49 -11.92 15.19
N LEU A 107 -10.93 -13.00 14.65
CA LEU A 107 -10.87 -14.33 15.27
C LEU A 107 -9.51 -14.67 15.87
N ASN A 108 -8.45 -13.99 15.45
CA ASN A 108 -7.08 -14.28 15.83
C ASN A 108 -6.39 -13.06 16.47
N ALA A 109 -5.36 -13.32 17.25
CA ALA A 109 -4.52 -12.23 17.76
C ALA A 109 -3.79 -11.52 16.57
N PRO A 110 -3.61 -10.19 16.64
CA PRO A 110 -2.84 -9.46 15.64
C PRO A 110 -1.46 -10.09 15.45
N HIS A 111 -1.04 -10.30 14.21
CA HIS A 111 0.25 -10.88 13.87
C HIS A 111 0.93 -10.14 12.73
N LEU A 112 2.26 -10.20 12.70
CA LEU A 112 3.07 -9.56 11.69
C LEU A 112 3.18 -10.46 10.45
N ASP A 113 2.65 -10.01 9.31
CA ASP A 113 2.79 -10.72 8.04
C ASP A 113 4.00 -10.26 7.24
N TYR A 114 4.27 -8.94 7.24
CA TYR A 114 5.43 -8.41 6.53
C TYR A 114 6.10 -7.32 7.35
N LEU A 115 7.43 -7.29 7.26
CA LEU A 115 8.24 -6.17 7.73
C LEU A 115 9.06 -5.65 6.56
N VAL A 116 8.88 -4.38 6.23
CA VAL A 116 9.59 -3.73 5.13
C VAL A 116 10.64 -2.79 5.69
N TYR A 117 11.90 -3.07 5.40
CA TYR A 117 13.04 -2.25 5.79
C TYR A 117 13.47 -1.35 4.65
N GLU A 118 13.52 -0.05 4.87
CA GLU A 118 13.99 0.93 3.88
C GLU A 118 15.51 1.06 3.95
N GLN A 119 16.21 0.40 3.02
CA GLN A 119 17.66 0.42 2.95
C GLN A 119 18.19 1.80 2.50
N SER A 120 17.50 2.44 1.57
CA SER A 120 17.82 3.77 1.03
C SER A 120 16.54 4.53 0.65
N ILE A 121 16.68 5.68 0.02
CA ILE A 121 15.53 6.43 -0.53
C ILE A 121 14.77 5.62 -1.57
N SER A 122 15.48 4.80 -2.36
CA SER A 122 14.92 4.05 -3.48
C SER A 122 14.83 2.55 -3.25
N GLN A 123 15.59 1.97 -2.31
CA GLN A 123 15.68 0.53 -2.12
C GLN A 123 15.08 0.09 -0.80
N TYR A 124 14.35 -1.01 -0.82
CA TYR A 124 13.75 -1.63 0.35
C TYR A 124 13.90 -3.15 0.33
N VAL A 125 13.74 -3.76 1.48
CA VAL A 125 13.74 -5.22 1.67
C VAL A 125 12.44 -5.60 2.35
N VAL A 126 11.73 -6.56 1.79
CA VAL A 126 10.51 -7.15 2.37
C VAL A 126 10.87 -8.47 3.02
N PHE A 127 10.58 -8.58 4.30
CA PHE A 127 10.62 -9.82 5.07
C PHE A 127 9.19 -10.32 5.23
N GLY A 128 8.83 -11.41 4.55
CA GLY A 128 7.52 -12.04 4.61
C GLY A 128 7.51 -13.15 5.67
N LEU A 129 6.45 -13.15 6.49
CA LEU A 129 6.23 -14.05 7.61
C LEU A 129 4.80 -14.63 7.58
N ALA A 130 4.04 -14.35 6.51
CA ALA A 130 2.67 -14.79 6.36
C ALA A 130 2.55 -16.32 6.18
N ASP A 131 1.52 -16.93 6.73
CA ASP A 131 1.13 -18.33 6.52
C ASP A 131 2.28 -19.34 6.74
N ASP A 132 3.09 -19.17 7.77
CA ASP A 132 4.28 -20.00 8.04
C ASP A 132 5.30 -20.04 6.88
N SER A 133 5.11 -19.24 5.85
CA SER A 133 6.05 -19.12 4.74
C SER A 133 7.01 -17.95 4.98
N ILE A 134 8.30 -18.24 4.98
CA ILE A 134 9.32 -17.21 5.16
C ILE A 134 9.91 -16.84 3.82
N SER A 135 9.87 -15.56 3.51
CA SER A 135 10.43 -15.02 2.27
C SER A 135 11.21 -13.72 2.52
N VAL A 136 12.22 -13.49 1.67
CA VAL A 136 13.00 -12.24 1.69
C VAL A 136 13.17 -11.76 0.26
N THR A 137 12.69 -10.56 -0.03
CA THR A 137 12.81 -9.97 -1.36
C THR A 137 13.33 -8.55 -1.29
N LYS A 138 14.04 -8.11 -2.31
CA LYS A 138 14.41 -6.70 -2.51
C LYS A 138 13.50 -6.05 -3.51
N GLY A 139 13.17 -4.80 -3.28
CA GLY A 139 12.42 -3.98 -4.21
C GLY A 139 13.01 -2.59 -4.35
N GLU A 140 12.56 -1.90 -5.38
CA GLU A 140 12.91 -0.51 -5.62
C GLU A 140 11.64 0.32 -5.69
N LYS A 141 11.66 1.50 -5.07
CA LYS A 141 10.59 2.48 -5.19
C LYS A 141 10.73 3.20 -6.52
N GLU A 142 9.64 3.45 -7.18
CA GLU A 142 9.62 4.40 -8.28
C GLU A 142 9.92 5.80 -7.74
N TYR A 143 10.86 6.50 -8.35
CA TYR A 143 11.22 7.86 -7.97
C TYR A 143 11.53 8.70 -9.20
N GLU A 144 11.18 9.97 -9.12
CA GLU A 144 11.49 10.97 -10.14
C GLU A 144 12.71 11.76 -9.73
N ILE A 145 13.73 11.81 -10.61
CA ILE A 145 14.92 12.63 -10.40
C ILE A 145 14.64 14.03 -10.92
N ARG A 146 14.44 15.00 -10.05
CA ARG A 146 14.31 16.42 -10.40
C ARG A 146 15.65 17.12 -10.19
N ARG A 147 16.26 17.55 -11.28
CA ARG A 147 17.49 18.35 -11.24
C ARG A 147 17.15 19.82 -11.27
N GLN A 148 17.62 20.58 -10.29
CA GLN A 148 17.52 22.04 -10.25
C GLN A 148 18.92 22.63 -10.29
N LYS A 149 19.11 23.69 -11.09
CA LYS A 149 20.34 24.46 -11.13
C LYS A 149 20.04 25.86 -10.59
N LYS A 150 20.79 26.27 -9.60
CA LYS A 150 20.76 27.64 -9.07
C LYS A 150 22.17 28.22 -9.10
N THR A 151 22.27 29.51 -9.32
CA THR A 151 23.53 30.23 -9.34
C THR A 151 23.42 31.40 -8.37
N ALA A 152 24.45 31.59 -7.57
CA ALA A 152 24.54 32.70 -6.63
C ALA A 152 25.96 33.29 -6.68
N THR A 153 26.08 34.62 -6.47
CA THR A 153 27.35 35.29 -6.29
C THR A 153 27.61 35.45 -4.81
N ILE A 154 28.84 35.18 -4.38
CA ILE A 154 29.27 35.33 -3.00
C ILE A 154 29.85 36.72 -2.82
N ASP A 155 29.07 37.61 -2.17
CA ASP A 155 29.52 38.97 -1.88
C ASP A 155 30.00 39.13 -0.43
N SER A 156 29.42 38.40 0.51
CA SER A 156 29.75 38.48 1.94
C SER A 156 30.05 37.10 2.54
N SER A 157 29.11 36.16 2.48
CA SER A 157 29.30 34.80 2.96
C SER A 157 28.62 33.78 2.03
N LEU A 158 29.18 32.58 2.00
CA LEU A 158 28.60 31.49 1.25
C LEU A 158 27.18 31.15 1.76
N TRP A 159 26.96 31.28 3.06
CA TRP A 159 25.64 31.06 3.68
C TRP A 159 24.60 32.04 3.13
N GLU A 160 24.88 33.34 3.14
CA GLU A 160 23.95 34.36 2.64
C GLU A 160 23.65 34.18 1.14
N ALA A 161 24.67 33.85 0.34
CA ALA A 161 24.50 33.59 -1.07
C ALA A 161 23.58 32.38 -1.33
N ILE A 162 23.70 31.31 -0.56
CA ILE A 162 22.88 30.10 -0.67
C ILE A 162 21.44 30.37 -0.23
N VAL A 163 21.25 31.02 0.91
CA VAL A 163 19.93 31.37 1.42
C VAL A 163 19.23 32.33 0.45
N GLY A 164 19.94 33.36 -0.04
CA GLY A 164 19.41 34.32 -1.01
C GLY A 164 19.01 33.68 -2.34
N ALA A 165 19.71 32.63 -2.77
CA ALA A 165 19.34 31.84 -3.94
C ALA A 165 18.18 30.85 -3.69
N GLY A 166 17.67 30.78 -2.47
CA GLY A 166 16.61 29.84 -2.09
C GLY A 166 17.04 28.38 -2.23
N MET A 167 18.29 28.08 -1.91
CA MET A 167 18.79 26.71 -1.87
C MET A 167 18.57 26.13 -0.47
N PRO A 168 18.10 24.86 -0.35
CA PRO A 168 17.94 24.23 0.94
C PRO A 168 19.30 24.01 1.61
N CYS A 169 19.41 24.27 2.91
CA CYS A 169 20.66 24.14 3.68
C CYS A 169 21.24 22.70 3.72
N LEU A 170 20.42 21.70 3.43
CA LEU A 170 20.85 20.29 3.36
C LEU A 170 21.83 19.97 2.24
N LEU A 171 22.03 20.86 1.25
CA LEU A 171 23.07 20.69 0.22
C LEU A 171 24.50 20.76 0.78
N TYR A 172 24.69 21.20 2.01
CA TYR A 172 25.99 21.26 2.69
C TYR A 172 26.44 19.95 3.32
N THR A 173 25.57 18.97 3.46
CA THR A 173 25.83 17.76 4.26
C THR A 173 25.87 16.47 3.44
N SER A 174 25.87 16.55 2.11
CA SER A 174 26.01 15.37 1.27
C SER A 174 27.48 15.11 0.96
N ASP A 175 28.12 14.32 1.79
CA ASP A 175 29.30 13.52 1.44
C ASP A 175 28.85 12.18 0.87
#